data_e9041040e4754240a15c83dd132da031
#
_entry.id   e9041040e4754240a15c83dd132da031
#
_cell.length_a   1.000
_cell.length_b   1.000
_cell.length_c   1.000
_cell.angle_alpha   90.00
_cell.angle_beta   90.00
_cell.angle_gamma   90.00
#
_symmetry.space_group_name_H-M   'P 1'
#
loop_
_entity.id
_entity.type
_entity.pdbx_description
1 polymer ?
#
loop_
_entity_poly.entity_id
_entity_poly.type
_entity_poly.pdbx_seq_one_letter_code
_entity_poly.pdbx_strand_id
1 'polypeptide(L)'
;MKLKLLIMDNIINIGIPSKGRLRKDVLKIFKKKKLNLISERGVRDLIGSIKSKNNVKILYLHAREIIERLSDNSLDIGFSGLDLFKESEINIQKKINLNKRLSFGKADLVVAIPDPWIDVQTIADLEEIAFEFRYKKKKRLRVATKYPNLTKEFLFSKGVTQFRLVESLGATEAYPFTGSAELITDISSTGETLRANNLRVLKDGEILKSQACIFTSKRNFKKKGLKKLIQLLSK
;
A
#
# COMPACT_ATOMS: atom_id res chain seq x y z
N MET A 1 -3.40 40.19 -2.79
CA MET A 1 -4.09 38.91 -2.46
C MET A 1 -4.23 37.97 -3.66
N LYS A 2 -4.76 38.41 -4.83
CA LYS A 2 -4.91 37.60 -6.06
C LYS A 2 -3.61 36.96 -6.59
N LEU A 3 -2.48 37.68 -6.57
CA LEU A 3 -1.18 37.16 -7.08
C LEU A 3 -0.64 36.01 -6.24
N LYS A 4 -0.80 36.05 -4.92
CA LYS A 4 -0.41 34.97 -3.99
C LYS A 4 -1.26 33.70 -4.17
N LEU A 5 -2.56 33.83 -4.45
CA LEU A 5 -3.45 32.72 -4.79
C LEU A 5 -3.05 32.08 -6.13
N LEU A 6 -2.78 32.87 -7.17
CA LEU A 6 -2.34 32.37 -8.50
C LEU A 6 -1.01 31.62 -8.44
N ILE A 7 -0.09 32.01 -7.55
CA ILE A 7 1.18 31.32 -7.34
C ILE A 7 0.97 29.98 -6.62
N MET A 8 0.07 29.92 -5.63
CA MET A 8 -0.26 28.69 -4.92
C MET A 8 -0.95 27.65 -5.83
N ASP A 9 -1.77 28.08 -6.79
CA ASP A 9 -2.44 27.20 -7.76
C ASP A 9 -1.49 26.52 -8.76
N ASN A 10 -0.25 27.00 -8.90
CA ASN A 10 0.74 26.46 -9.84
C ASN A 10 1.81 25.56 -9.19
N ILE A 11 1.77 25.38 -7.85
CA ILE A 11 2.73 24.49 -7.16
C ILE A 11 2.32 23.04 -7.40
N ILE A 12 3.26 22.22 -7.89
CA ILE A 12 3.08 20.77 -8.04
C ILE A 12 3.53 20.08 -6.75
N ASN A 13 2.62 19.43 -6.07
CA ASN A 13 2.87 18.69 -4.83
C ASN A 13 3.13 17.21 -5.15
N ILE A 14 4.29 16.69 -4.74
CA ILE A 14 4.68 15.29 -4.95
C ILE A 14 4.78 14.60 -3.59
N GLY A 15 4.03 13.52 -3.40
CA GLY A 15 4.10 12.64 -2.24
C GLY A 15 5.14 11.54 -2.44
N ILE A 16 6.12 11.45 -1.54
CA ILE A 16 7.13 10.40 -1.48
C ILE A 16 7.02 9.69 -0.12
N PRO A 17 7.14 8.35 -0.06
CA PRO A 17 7.14 7.63 1.21
C PRO A 17 8.20 8.16 2.18
N SER A 18 7.82 8.42 3.43
CA SER A 18 8.69 9.03 4.45
C SER A 18 9.76 8.07 4.97
N LYS A 19 9.59 6.75 4.82
CA LYS A 19 10.49 5.71 5.36
C LYS A 19 10.48 4.42 4.52
N GLY A 20 11.39 3.51 4.85
CA GLY A 20 11.44 2.16 4.30
C GLY A 20 12.14 2.05 2.94
N ARG A 21 12.08 0.82 2.36
CA ARG A 21 12.69 0.49 1.06
C ARG A 21 12.11 1.36 -0.06
N LEU A 22 10.79 1.53 -0.07
CA LEU A 22 10.09 2.29 -1.11
C LEU A 22 10.62 3.74 -1.22
N ARG A 23 10.88 4.42 -0.08
CA ARG A 23 11.52 5.75 -0.08
C ARG A 23 12.87 5.70 -0.80
N LYS A 24 13.74 4.76 -0.42
CA LYS A 24 15.09 4.66 -0.99
C LYS A 24 15.04 4.49 -2.51
N ASP A 25 14.16 3.63 -3.00
CA ASP A 25 14.05 3.33 -4.42
C ASP A 25 13.43 4.49 -5.22
N VAL A 26 12.43 5.18 -4.66
CA VAL A 26 11.89 6.42 -5.27
C VAL A 26 12.95 7.50 -5.36
N LEU A 27 13.76 7.72 -4.31
CA LEU A 27 14.85 8.70 -4.35
C LEU A 27 15.89 8.38 -5.43
N LYS A 28 16.15 7.08 -5.72
CA LYS A 28 17.01 6.67 -6.86
C LYS A 28 16.44 7.13 -8.21
N ILE A 29 15.09 7.09 -8.39
CA ILE A 29 14.46 7.61 -9.61
C ILE A 29 14.80 9.10 -9.77
N PHE A 30 14.59 9.91 -8.74
CA PHE A 30 14.90 11.35 -8.79
C PHE A 30 16.37 11.59 -9.13
N LYS A 31 17.29 10.87 -8.48
CA LYS A 31 18.74 10.95 -8.77
C LYS A 31 19.05 10.58 -10.22
N LYS A 32 18.50 9.45 -10.73
CA LYS A 32 18.67 9.01 -12.13
C LYS A 32 18.17 10.03 -13.14
N LYS A 33 17.10 10.76 -12.80
CA LYS A 33 16.52 11.82 -13.64
C LYS A 33 17.19 13.19 -13.43
N LYS A 34 18.32 13.26 -12.71
CA LYS A 34 19.03 14.50 -12.37
C LYS A 34 18.14 15.54 -11.67
N LEU A 35 17.12 15.08 -10.95
CA LEU A 35 16.25 15.90 -10.12
C LEU A 35 16.82 15.95 -8.70
N ASN A 36 17.66 16.94 -8.43
CA ASN A 36 18.30 17.08 -7.11
C ASN A 36 17.29 17.57 -6.07
N LEU A 37 16.93 16.69 -5.14
CA LEU A 37 16.07 17.01 -4.02
C LEU A 37 16.86 17.80 -2.96
N ILE A 38 16.25 18.87 -2.47
CA ILE A 38 16.77 19.69 -1.38
C ILE A 38 15.82 19.51 -0.19
N SER A 39 16.40 19.31 0.98
CA SER A 39 15.74 19.29 2.28
C SER A 39 16.30 20.44 3.11
N GLU A 40 15.46 21.30 3.67
CA GLU A 40 15.91 22.51 4.39
C GLU A 40 16.50 22.19 5.77
N ARG A 41 16.07 21.09 6.41
CA ARG A 41 16.44 20.71 7.78
C ARG A 41 17.08 19.33 7.92
N GLY A 42 17.44 18.70 6.78
CA GLY A 42 18.13 17.38 6.78
C GLY A 42 17.22 16.16 6.65
N VAL A 43 17.71 15.00 7.11
CA VAL A 43 17.07 13.68 6.83
C VAL A 43 15.67 13.50 7.45
N ARG A 44 15.31 14.29 8.44
CA ARG A 44 14.01 14.24 9.15
C ARG A 44 12.97 15.21 8.60
N ASP A 45 13.28 15.95 7.54
CA ASP A 45 12.33 16.88 6.94
C ASP A 45 11.15 16.14 6.32
N LEU A 46 9.96 16.67 6.63
CA LEU A 46 8.70 16.25 6.02
C LEU A 46 8.43 16.99 4.70
N ILE A 47 9.22 18.02 4.40
CA ILE A 47 9.07 18.87 3.22
C ILE A 47 10.42 19.00 2.52
N GLY A 48 10.39 18.96 1.19
CA GLY A 48 11.54 19.21 0.33
C GLY A 48 11.16 19.94 -0.95
N SER A 49 12.15 20.27 -1.75
CA SER A 49 11.99 20.90 -3.07
C SER A 49 12.94 20.27 -4.08
N ILE A 50 12.81 20.67 -5.37
CA ILE A 50 13.75 20.28 -6.42
C ILE A 50 14.57 21.52 -6.80
N LYS A 51 15.91 21.45 -6.71
CA LYS A 51 16.82 22.58 -6.93
C LYS A 51 16.56 23.36 -8.24
N SER A 52 16.15 22.67 -9.29
CA SER A 52 15.91 23.24 -10.62
C SER A 52 14.44 23.60 -10.93
N LYS A 53 13.53 23.46 -9.96
CA LYS A 53 12.07 23.62 -10.18
C LYS A 53 11.40 24.27 -8.98
N ASN A 54 11.32 25.60 -9.00
CA ASN A 54 10.74 26.39 -7.89
C ASN A 54 9.23 26.17 -7.68
N ASN A 55 8.55 25.58 -8.66
CA ASN A 55 7.11 25.26 -8.57
C ASN A 55 6.83 23.81 -8.17
N VAL A 56 7.81 23.09 -7.60
CA VAL A 56 7.64 21.70 -7.16
C VAL A 56 7.93 21.60 -5.67
N LYS A 57 6.98 21.08 -4.92
CA LYS A 57 7.10 20.79 -3.49
C LYS A 57 7.06 19.27 -3.27
N ILE A 58 8.00 18.77 -2.50
CA ILE A 58 8.04 17.35 -2.09
C ILE A 58 7.47 17.24 -0.68
N LEU A 59 6.60 16.26 -0.46
CA LEU A 59 6.02 15.92 0.83
C LEU A 59 6.41 14.47 1.16
N TYR A 60 7.08 14.26 2.28
CA TYR A 60 7.43 12.93 2.78
C TYR A 60 6.33 12.45 3.73
N LEU A 61 5.55 11.47 3.30
CA LEU A 61 4.32 11.03 3.92
C LEU A 61 4.29 9.51 4.15
N HIS A 62 3.38 9.04 4.97
CA HIS A 62 3.09 7.61 5.02
C HIS A 62 2.48 7.16 3.67
N ALA A 63 2.84 5.95 3.19
CA ALA A 63 2.42 5.51 1.85
C ALA A 63 0.89 5.44 1.68
N ARG A 64 0.12 5.13 2.72
CA ARG A 64 -1.36 5.16 2.73
C ARG A 64 -1.87 6.59 2.62
N GLU A 65 -1.32 7.52 3.39
CA GLU A 65 -1.67 8.94 3.37
C GLU A 65 -1.46 9.56 1.97
N ILE A 66 -0.48 9.09 1.20
CA ILE A 66 -0.27 9.56 -0.19
C ILE A 66 -1.50 9.27 -1.05
N ILE A 67 -2.12 8.09 -0.92
CA ILE A 67 -3.34 7.74 -1.66
C ILE A 67 -4.51 8.64 -1.26
N GLU A 68 -4.70 8.88 0.02
CA GLU A 68 -5.75 9.77 0.54
C GLU A 68 -5.58 11.18 0.01
N ARG A 69 -4.37 11.75 0.10
CA ARG A 69 -4.05 13.11 -0.36
C ARG A 69 -4.07 13.29 -1.88
N LEU A 70 -3.91 12.23 -2.66
CA LEU A 70 -4.19 12.26 -4.10
C LEU A 70 -5.69 12.38 -4.38
N SER A 71 -6.52 11.74 -3.57
CA SER A 71 -7.97 11.73 -3.75
C SER A 71 -8.63 13.06 -3.36
N ASP A 72 -8.09 13.77 -2.37
CA ASP A 72 -8.54 15.11 -1.94
C ASP A 72 -7.89 16.27 -2.71
N ASN A 73 -6.99 15.95 -3.67
CA ASN A 73 -6.25 16.87 -4.54
C ASN A 73 -5.18 17.73 -3.83
N SER A 74 -4.80 17.40 -2.60
CA SER A 74 -3.66 18.04 -1.91
C SER A 74 -2.30 17.59 -2.45
N LEU A 75 -2.26 16.44 -3.14
CA LEU A 75 -1.15 15.97 -3.95
C LEU A 75 -1.51 15.89 -5.43
N ASP A 76 -0.53 16.14 -6.28
CA ASP A 76 -0.65 16.00 -7.74
C ASP A 76 -0.06 14.68 -8.24
N ILE A 77 1.10 14.30 -7.70
CA ILE A 77 1.81 13.04 -7.97
C ILE A 77 2.10 12.34 -6.65
N GLY A 78 1.97 11.02 -6.62
CA GLY A 78 2.30 10.23 -5.46
C GLY A 78 2.97 8.92 -5.82
N PHE A 79 3.92 8.49 -4.99
CA PHE A 79 4.55 7.18 -5.07
C PHE A 79 4.01 6.31 -3.93
N SER A 80 3.36 5.21 -4.25
CA SER A 80 2.80 4.29 -3.25
C SER A 80 2.76 2.85 -3.79
N GLY A 81 2.34 1.90 -2.96
CA GLY A 81 2.11 0.52 -3.36
C GLY A 81 0.76 0.35 -4.08
N LEU A 82 0.71 -0.60 -5.03
CA LEU A 82 -0.54 -0.99 -5.68
C LEU A 82 -1.54 -1.58 -4.66
N ASP A 83 -1.03 -2.30 -3.67
CA ASP A 83 -1.78 -2.85 -2.55
C ASP A 83 -2.56 -1.78 -1.78
N LEU A 84 -1.89 -0.69 -1.39
CA LEU A 84 -2.53 0.40 -0.65
C LEU A 84 -3.57 1.15 -1.49
N PHE A 85 -3.31 1.30 -2.80
CA PHE A 85 -4.29 1.87 -3.72
C PHE A 85 -5.52 0.96 -3.86
N LYS A 86 -5.32 -0.34 -4.02
CA LYS A 86 -6.41 -1.31 -4.14
C LYS A 86 -7.18 -1.54 -2.84
N GLU A 87 -6.51 -1.41 -1.69
CA GLU A 87 -7.12 -1.47 -0.37
C GLU A 87 -8.01 -0.24 -0.08
N SER A 88 -7.72 0.91 -0.70
CA SER A 88 -8.51 2.11 -0.48
C SER A 88 -9.94 1.98 -1.02
N GLU A 89 -10.86 2.76 -0.47
CA GLU A 89 -12.26 2.77 -0.91
C GLU A 89 -12.38 3.08 -2.41
N ILE A 90 -13.40 2.51 -3.06
CA ILE A 90 -13.68 2.72 -4.49
C ILE A 90 -13.83 4.21 -4.84
N ASN A 91 -14.42 4.99 -3.93
CA ASN A 91 -14.57 6.44 -4.11
C ASN A 91 -13.22 7.18 -4.14
N ILE A 92 -12.22 6.70 -3.41
CA ILE A 92 -10.84 7.19 -3.45
C ILE A 92 -10.19 6.76 -4.77
N GLN A 93 -10.27 5.48 -5.13
CA GLN A 93 -9.69 4.95 -6.36
C GLN A 93 -10.20 5.67 -7.62
N LYS A 94 -11.51 5.98 -7.68
CA LYS A 94 -12.12 6.72 -8.80
C LYS A 94 -11.53 8.11 -9.05
N LYS A 95 -10.93 8.74 -8.04
CA LYS A 95 -10.33 10.09 -8.11
C LYS A 95 -8.85 10.08 -8.50
N ILE A 96 -8.23 8.92 -8.60
CA ILE A 96 -6.79 8.73 -8.82
C ILE A 96 -6.55 7.99 -10.14
N ASN A 97 -5.50 8.39 -10.87
CA ASN A 97 -5.00 7.65 -12.02
C ASN A 97 -3.75 6.86 -11.61
N LEU A 98 -3.69 5.59 -11.97
CA LEU A 98 -2.46 4.81 -11.96
C LEU A 98 -1.71 5.10 -13.27
N ASN A 99 -0.59 5.83 -13.19
CA ASN A 99 0.17 6.27 -14.36
C ASN A 99 1.22 5.26 -14.79
N LYS A 100 1.92 4.65 -13.82
CA LYS A 100 2.93 3.64 -14.10
C LYS A 100 3.11 2.66 -12.93
N ARG A 101 3.27 1.39 -13.27
CA ARG A 101 3.82 0.37 -12.39
C ARG A 101 5.35 0.40 -12.50
N LEU A 102 6.05 0.47 -11.39
CA LEU A 102 7.51 0.53 -11.33
C LEU A 102 8.09 -0.88 -11.21
N SER A 103 9.34 -1.09 -11.64
CA SER A 103 9.99 -2.41 -11.64
C SER A 103 10.47 -2.89 -10.27
N PHE A 104 10.25 -2.12 -9.20
CA PHE A 104 10.66 -2.42 -7.84
C PHE A 104 9.49 -2.40 -6.84
N GLY A 105 9.78 -2.73 -5.58
CA GLY A 105 8.79 -2.80 -4.51
C GLY A 105 7.77 -3.90 -4.74
N LYS A 106 8.15 -4.99 -5.43
CA LYS A 106 7.32 -6.18 -5.62
C LYS A 106 7.10 -6.85 -4.27
N ALA A 107 5.86 -7.17 -4.00
CA ALA A 107 5.44 -7.93 -2.83
C ALA A 107 4.01 -8.43 -3.06
N ASP A 108 3.67 -9.58 -2.53
CA ASP A 108 2.37 -10.20 -2.72
C ASP A 108 1.58 -10.11 -1.40
N LEU A 109 0.31 -9.71 -1.48
CA LEU A 109 -0.61 -9.85 -0.38
C LEU A 109 -1.11 -11.29 -0.38
N VAL A 110 -0.91 -12.00 0.74
CA VAL A 110 -1.15 -13.42 0.83
C VAL A 110 -1.94 -13.81 2.09
N VAL A 111 -2.63 -14.93 2.03
CA VAL A 111 -3.19 -15.62 3.20
C VAL A 111 -2.12 -16.54 3.76
N ALA A 112 -1.76 -16.33 5.03
CA ALA A 112 -0.79 -17.16 5.74
C ALA A 112 -1.38 -17.75 7.02
N ILE A 113 -1.06 -19.02 7.24
CA ILE A 113 -1.54 -19.82 8.37
C ILE A 113 -0.37 -20.38 9.18
N PRO A 114 -0.55 -20.77 10.44
CA PRO A 114 0.45 -21.46 11.23
C PRO A 114 0.90 -22.77 10.58
N ASP A 115 2.22 -23.04 10.57
CA ASP A 115 2.79 -24.28 10.04
C ASP A 115 2.17 -25.56 10.62
N PRO A 116 1.82 -25.63 11.93
CA PRO A 116 1.17 -26.83 12.50
C PRO A 116 -0.19 -27.19 11.92
N TRP A 117 -0.82 -26.33 11.11
CA TRP A 117 -2.08 -26.64 10.42
C TRP A 117 -1.82 -27.51 9.17
N ILE A 118 -1.33 -28.74 9.36
CA ILE A 118 -0.77 -29.59 8.29
C ILE A 118 -1.84 -29.91 7.22
N ASP A 119 -3.08 -30.13 7.64
CA ASP A 119 -4.20 -30.53 6.77
C ASP A 119 -4.79 -29.36 5.96
N VAL A 120 -4.43 -28.11 6.27
CA VAL A 120 -4.94 -26.94 5.58
C VAL A 120 -3.95 -26.49 4.51
N GLN A 121 -4.18 -26.79 3.24
CA GLN A 121 -3.26 -26.49 2.14
C GLN A 121 -3.80 -25.40 1.20
N THR A 122 -5.12 -25.28 1.10
CA THR A 122 -5.84 -24.43 0.15
C THR A 122 -6.87 -23.55 0.86
N ILE A 123 -7.46 -22.61 0.15
CA ILE A 123 -8.58 -21.81 0.67
C ILE A 123 -9.84 -22.66 0.85
N ALA A 124 -10.01 -23.75 0.10
CA ALA A 124 -11.12 -24.67 0.34
C ALA A 124 -11.00 -25.36 1.70
N ASP A 125 -9.80 -25.86 2.05
CA ASP A 125 -9.55 -26.44 3.38
C ASP A 125 -9.79 -25.39 4.49
N LEU A 126 -9.42 -24.13 4.22
CA LEU A 126 -9.67 -23.03 5.16
C LEU A 126 -11.16 -22.77 5.37
N GLU A 127 -11.99 -22.93 4.34
CA GLU A 127 -13.46 -22.82 4.45
C GLU A 127 -14.01 -23.88 5.37
N GLU A 128 -13.58 -25.14 5.23
CA GLU A 128 -13.99 -26.23 6.11
C GLU A 128 -13.64 -25.94 7.58
N ILE A 129 -12.40 -25.47 7.84
CA ILE A 129 -11.98 -25.05 9.18
C ILE A 129 -12.82 -23.89 9.70
N ALA A 130 -13.13 -22.90 8.87
CA ALA A 130 -13.96 -21.78 9.27
C ALA A 130 -15.38 -22.22 9.66
N PHE A 131 -15.94 -23.19 8.90
CA PHE A 131 -17.23 -23.80 9.21
C PHE A 131 -17.19 -24.58 10.54
N GLU A 132 -16.14 -25.41 10.75
CA GLU A 132 -15.95 -26.14 12.01
C GLU A 132 -15.82 -25.21 13.22
N PHE A 133 -15.05 -24.11 13.09
CA PHE A 133 -14.95 -23.09 14.13
C PHE A 133 -16.32 -22.54 14.50
N ARG A 134 -17.14 -22.23 13.48
CA ARG A 134 -18.50 -21.74 13.70
C ARG A 134 -19.38 -22.77 14.37
N TYR A 135 -19.34 -24.00 13.91
CA TYR A 135 -20.23 -25.08 14.40
C TYR A 135 -19.80 -25.60 15.77
N LYS A 136 -18.52 -26.00 15.92
CA LYS A 136 -17.99 -26.63 17.13
C LYS A 136 -17.66 -25.61 18.24
N LYS A 137 -17.00 -24.52 17.90
CA LYS A 137 -16.53 -23.51 18.88
C LYS A 137 -17.49 -22.34 19.07
N LYS A 138 -18.59 -22.28 18.30
CA LYS A 138 -19.57 -21.16 18.31
C LYS A 138 -18.92 -19.78 18.07
N LYS A 139 -17.75 -19.76 17.41
CA LYS A 139 -16.95 -18.55 17.10
C LYS A 139 -16.62 -18.52 15.62
N ARG A 140 -16.46 -17.32 15.07
CA ARG A 140 -15.94 -17.16 13.70
C ARG A 140 -14.43 -17.21 13.71
N LEU A 141 -13.84 -17.78 12.65
CA LEU A 141 -12.41 -17.79 12.40
C LEU A 141 -11.89 -16.36 12.32
N ARG A 142 -10.85 -16.01 13.10
CA ARG A 142 -10.30 -14.65 13.12
C ARG A 142 -9.14 -14.54 12.16
N VAL A 143 -9.17 -13.50 11.32
CA VAL A 143 -8.14 -13.18 10.32
C VAL A 143 -7.55 -11.82 10.64
N ALA A 144 -6.29 -11.76 11.10
CA ALA A 144 -5.63 -10.49 11.35
C ALA A 144 -5.07 -9.90 10.05
N THR A 145 -5.30 -8.60 9.83
CA THR A 145 -4.90 -7.95 8.58
C THR A 145 -4.75 -6.44 8.72
N LYS A 146 -3.91 -5.86 7.86
CA LYS A 146 -3.83 -4.42 7.54
C LYS A 146 -4.59 -4.07 6.26
N TYR A 147 -5.18 -5.08 5.59
CA TYR A 147 -5.85 -4.98 4.29
C TYR A 147 -7.28 -5.56 4.36
N PRO A 148 -8.16 -4.97 5.19
CA PRO A 148 -9.49 -5.52 5.44
C PRO A 148 -10.36 -5.63 4.19
N ASN A 149 -10.32 -4.66 3.28
CA ASN A 149 -11.15 -4.67 2.09
C ASN A 149 -10.74 -5.78 1.12
N LEU A 150 -9.44 -5.85 0.77
CA LEU A 150 -8.90 -6.89 -0.13
C LEU A 150 -9.06 -8.29 0.47
N THR A 151 -8.80 -8.44 1.77
CA THR A 151 -8.97 -9.72 2.48
C THR A 151 -10.41 -10.19 2.44
N LYS A 152 -11.34 -9.31 2.75
CA LYS A 152 -12.78 -9.62 2.76
C LYS A 152 -13.27 -10.00 1.37
N GLU A 153 -12.93 -9.21 0.35
CA GLU A 153 -13.30 -9.47 -1.04
C GLU A 153 -12.76 -10.83 -1.51
N PHE A 154 -11.49 -11.10 -1.25
CA PHE A 154 -10.85 -12.36 -1.63
C PHE A 154 -11.51 -13.57 -0.95
N LEU A 155 -11.63 -13.57 0.38
CA LEU A 155 -12.19 -14.70 1.12
C LEU A 155 -13.64 -14.97 0.69
N PHE A 156 -14.47 -13.94 0.52
CA PHE A 156 -15.83 -14.12 0.03
C PHE A 156 -15.86 -14.65 -1.41
N SER A 157 -14.98 -14.18 -2.30
CA SER A 157 -14.90 -14.69 -3.66
C SER A 157 -14.52 -16.17 -3.75
N LYS A 158 -13.87 -16.69 -2.70
CA LYS A 158 -13.45 -18.09 -2.55
C LYS A 158 -14.44 -18.93 -1.73
N GLY A 159 -15.57 -18.37 -1.33
CA GLY A 159 -16.61 -19.07 -0.57
C GLY A 159 -16.42 -19.08 0.96
N VAL A 160 -15.29 -18.60 1.48
CA VAL A 160 -15.06 -18.52 2.92
C VAL A 160 -15.95 -17.42 3.51
N THR A 161 -16.91 -17.80 4.36
CA THR A 161 -17.91 -16.86 4.90
C THR A 161 -17.91 -16.78 6.43
N GLN A 162 -17.42 -17.82 7.13
CA GLN A 162 -17.48 -17.93 8.59
C GLN A 162 -16.23 -17.36 9.27
N PHE A 163 -15.80 -16.15 8.86
CA PHE A 163 -14.68 -15.44 9.47
C PHE A 163 -15.06 -14.08 10.03
N ARG A 164 -14.17 -13.51 10.81
CA ARG A 164 -14.16 -12.08 11.19
C ARG A 164 -12.76 -11.50 11.03
N LEU A 165 -12.68 -10.27 10.60
CA LEU A 165 -11.41 -9.55 10.51
C LEU A 165 -11.02 -8.99 11.88
N VAL A 166 -9.71 -9.00 12.15
CA VAL A 166 -9.08 -8.37 13.30
C VAL A 166 -8.08 -7.37 12.74
N GLU A 167 -8.24 -6.10 13.09
CA GLU A 167 -7.32 -5.05 12.63
C GLU A 167 -5.94 -5.25 13.25
N SER A 168 -4.91 -5.25 12.42
CA SER A 168 -3.52 -5.32 12.85
C SER A 168 -2.86 -3.94 12.77
N LEU A 169 -2.42 -3.45 13.92
CA LEU A 169 -1.72 -2.16 14.03
C LEU A 169 -0.19 -2.30 14.02
N GLY A 170 0.33 -3.50 14.11
CA GLY A 170 1.78 -3.76 14.28
C GLY A 170 2.27 -5.00 13.54
N ALA A 171 2.96 -5.87 14.27
CA ALA A 171 3.49 -7.15 13.80
C ALA A 171 2.37 -8.16 13.57
N THR A 172 1.81 -8.20 12.36
CA THR A 172 0.68 -9.06 12.00
C THR A 172 1.02 -10.53 12.17
N GLU A 173 2.26 -10.91 11.87
CA GLU A 173 2.80 -12.26 11.98
C GLU A 173 2.75 -12.85 13.40
N ALA A 174 2.65 -12.02 14.43
CA ALA A 174 2.59 -12.48 15.82
C ALA A 174 1.16 -12.87 16.25
N TYR A 175 0.13 -12.45 15.55
CA TYR A 175 -1.27 -12.62 15.98
C TYR A 175 -1.70 -14.07 16.22
N PRO A 176 -1.30 -15.08 15.40
CA PRO A 176 -1.66 -16.45 15.62
C PRO A 176 -1.07 -17.02 16.93
N PHE A 177 0.12 -16.57 17.31
CA PHE A 177 0.85 -17.08 18.49
C PHE A 177 0.45 -16.37 19.78
N THR A 178 -0.14 -15.20 19.68
CA THR A 178 -0.70 -14.48 20.85
C THR A 178 -2.17 -14.80 21.12
N GLY A 179 -2.77 -15.70 20.34
CA GLY A 179 -4.19 -16.05 20.44
C GLY A 179 -5.14 -14.90 20.04
N SER A 180 -4.63 -13.88 19.34
CA SER A 180 -5.41 -12.73 18.89
C SER A 180 -6.18 -13.00 17.59
N ALA A 181 -5.65 -13.87 16.73
CA ALA A 181 -6.31 -14.38 15.53
C ALA A 181 -5.80 -15.79 15.21
N GLU A 182 -6.48 -16.54 14.36
CA GLU A 182 -6.08 -17.88 13.97
C GLU A 182 -5.14 -17.87 12.77
N LEU A 183 -5.28 -16.88 11.88
CA LEU A 183 -4.46 -16.73 10.68
C LEU A 183 -4.32 -15.24 10.32
N ILE A 184 -3.53 -14.98 9.31
CA ILE A 184 -3.28 -13.60 8.86
C ILE A 184 -3.43 -13.43 7.36
N THR A 185 -3.64 -12.17 6.93
CA THR A 185 -3.27 -11.74 5.59
C THR A 185 -2.27 -10.60 5.72
N ASP A 186 -1.13 -10.71 5.04
CA ASP A 186 -0.11 -9.68 5.09
C ASP A 186 0.68 -9.61 3.78
N ILE A 187 1.40 -8.50 3.62
CA ILE A 187 2.24 -8.27 2.44
C ILE A 187 3.60 -8.95 2.62
N SER A 188 4.00 -9.75 1.65
CA SER A 188 5.27 -10.49 1.70
C SER A 188 6.04 -10.36 0.39
N SER A 189 7.33 -10.10 0.45
CA SER A 189 8.19 -10.04 -0.73
C SER A 189 9.00 -11.32 -0.96
N THR A 190 9.51 -11.95 0.08
CA THR A 190 10.34 -13.15 0.00
C THR A 190 9.79 -14.33 0.83
N GLY A 191 8.77 -14.09 1.63
CA GLY A 191 8.25 -15.06 2.58
C GLY A 191 9.11 -15.27 3.83
N GLU A 192 10.29 -14.63 3.93
CA GLU A 192 11.22 -14.84 5.05
C GLU A 192 10.60 -14.51 6.41
N THR A 193 9.93 -13.36 6.52
CA THR A 193 9.28 -12.96 7.78
C THR A 193 8.18 -13.94 8.17
N LEU A 194 7.42 -14.46 7.23
CA LEU A 194 6.39 -15.47 7.50
C LEU A 194 7.04 -16.76 8.02
N ARG A 195 8.04 -17.29 7.31
CA ARG A 195 8.75 -18.52 7.72
C ARG A 195 9.44 -18.35 9.07
N ALA A 196 10.09 -17.21 9.32
CA ALA A 196 10.75 -16.93 10.61
C ALA A 196 9.76 -16.89 11.79
N ASN A 197 8.47 -16.71 11.51
CA ASN A 197 7.39 -16.74 12.48
C ASN A 197 6.52 -18.01 12.34
N ASN A 198 7.05 -19.13 11.81
CA ASN A 198 6.34 -20.41 11.66
C ASN A 198 4.97 -20.25 10.97
N LEU A 199 4.93 -19.42 9.92
CA LEU A 199 3.77 -19.22 9.06
C LEU A 199 4.09 -19.64 7.63
N ARG A 200 3.11 -20.24 6.96
CA ARG A 200 3.18 -20.57 5.55
C ARG A 200 2.01 -20.01 4.76
N VAL A 201 2.25 -19.71 3.51
CA VAL A 201 1.24 -19.24 2.57
C VAL A 201 0.43 -20.42 2.04
N LEU A 202 -0.89 -20.29 1.94
CA LEU A 202 -1.74 -21.26 1.27
C LEU A 202 -1.44 -21.31 -0.23
N LYS A 203 -1.55 -22.50 -0.84
CA LYS A 203 -1.20 -22.72 -2.27
C LYS A 203 -1.93 -21.78 -3.22
N ASP A 204 -3.19 -21.47 -2.94
CA ASP A 204 -4.04 -20.56 -3.69
C ASP A 204 -4.40 -19.28 -2.88
N GLY A 205 -3.59 -18.99 -1.86
CA GLY A 205 -3.78 -17.86 -0.94
C GLY A 205 -3.21 -16.54 -1.42
N GLU A 206 -2.85 -16.39 -2.69
CA GLU A 206 -2.39 -15.12 -3.26
C GLU A 206 -3.60 -14.21 -3.54
N ILE A 207 -3.68 -13.09 -2.78
CA ILE A 207 -4.77 -12.11 -2.91
C ILE A 207 -4.46 -11.09 -4.01
N LEU A 208 -3.22 -10.56 -4.01
CA LEU A 208 -2.82 -9.50 -4.94
C LEU A 208 -1.31 -9.48 -5.14
N LYS A 209 -0.86 -9.48 -6.40
CA LYS A 209 0.53 -9.10 -6.75
C LYS A 209 0.67 -7.59 -6.73
N SER A 210 1.44 -7.07 -5.79
CA SER A 210 1.69 -5.65 -5.64
C SER A 210 3.09 -5.24 -6.08
N GLN A 211 3.23 -3.96 -6.39
CA GLN A 211 4.50 -3.29 -6.68
C GLN A 211 4.37 -1.80 -6.47
N ALA A 212 5.51 -1.11 -6.43
CA ALA A 212 5.53 0.34 -6.40
C ALA A 212 4.90 0.95 -7.66
N CYS A 213 4.13 2.03 -7.48
CA CYS A 213 3.44 2.71 -8.58
C CYS A 213 3.58 4.22 -8.47
N ILE A 214 3.42 4.88 -9.61
CA ILE A 214 3.21 6.33 -9.72
C ILE A 214 1.72 6.56 -9.94
N PHE A 215 1.16 7.37 -9.06
CA PHE A 215 -0.24 7.79 -9.12
C PHE A 215 -0.36 9.29 -9.31
N THR A 216 -1.48 9.74 -9.86
CA THR A 216 -1.81 11.17 -9.97
C THR A 216 -3.26 11.43 -9.62
N SER A 217 -3.53 12.60 -9.03
CA SER A 217 -4.88 13.09 -8.86
C SER A 217 -5.52 13.41 -10.21
N LYS A 218 -6.78 13.04 -10.40
CA LYS A 218 -7.52 13.32 -11.66
C LYS A 218 -7.82 14.80 -11.85
N ARG A 219 -8.03 15.58 -10.79
CA ARG A 219 -8.43 16.98 -10.88
C ARG A 219 -7.33 17.95 -11.26
N ASN A 220 -6.08 17.65 -10.88
CA ASN A 220 -4.98 18.61 -10.96
C ASN A 220 -4.24 18.63 -12.30
N PHE A 221 -4.77 17.97 -13.35
CA PHE A 221 -4.09 17.83 -14.66
C PHE A 221 -3.80 19.15 -15.39
N LYS A 222 -4.39 20.26 -14.94
CA LYS A 222 -4.21 21.59 -15.58
C LYS A 222 -2.96 22.35 -15.14
N LYS A 223 -2.25 21.91 -14.08
CA LYS A 223 -1.06 22.62 -13.58
C LYS A 223 0.07 22.62 -14.61
N LYS A 224 0.67 23.81 -14.82
CA LYS A 224 1.76 23.99 -15.77
C LYS A 224 2.96 23.10 -15.45
N GLY A 225 3.40 22.30 -16.43
CA GLY A 225 4.54 21.39 -16.28
C GLY A 225 4.23 20.02 -15.66
N LEU A 226 3.04 19.79 -15.11
CA LEU A 226 2.68 18.54 -14.48
C LEU A 226 2.80 17.34 -15.45
N LYS A 227 2.24 17.43 -16.66
CA LYS A 227 2.33 16.37 -17.68
C LYS A 227 3.77 16.02 -18.02
N LYS A 228 4.64 17.04 -18.22
CA LYS A 228 6.08 16.83 -18.50
C LYS A 228 6.78 16.13 -17.34
N LEU A 229 6.44 16.50 -16.10
CA LEU A 229 7.04 15.90 -14.91
C LEU A 229 6.60 14.43 -14.73
N ILE A 230 5.33 14.12 -14.96
CA ILE A 230 4.84 12.74 -14.95
C ILE A 230 5.56 11.90 -16.01
N GLN A 231 5.67 12.39 -17.24
CA GLN A 231 6.40 11.70 -18.32
C GLN A 231 7.88 11.47 -17.97
N LEU A 232 8.53 12.46 -17.35
CA LEU A 232 9.93 12.34 -16.92
C LEU A 232 10.10 11.26 -15.83
N LEU A 233 9.22 11.23 -14.85
CA LEU A 233 9.26 10.27 -13.73
C LEU A 233 8.81 8.86 -14.16
N SER A 234 8.02 8.76 -15.23
CA SER A 234 7.48 7.50 -15.74
C SER A 234 8.38 6.81 -16.78
N LYS A 235 9.36 7.48 -17.34
CA LYS A 235 10.38 6.88 -18.23
C LYS A 235 11.43 6.14 -17.41
#